data_8dd3e24fd9ad56b7605592e8b030673b
#
_entry.id   8dd3e24fd9ad56b7605592e8b030673b
#
_cell.length_a   1.000
_cell.length_b   1.000
_cell.length_c   1.000
_cell.angle_alpha   90.00
_cell.angle_beta   90.00
_cell.angle_gamma   90.00
#
_symmetry.space_group_name_H-M   'P 1'
#
loop_
_entity.id
_entity.type
_entity.pdbx_description
1 polymer ?
#
loop_
_entity_poly.entity_id
_entity_poly.type
_entity_poly.pdbx_seq_one_letter_code
_entity_poly.pdbx_strand_id
1 'polypeptide(L)'
;MKTQITITCSSCLSVSIKKNGIKSYGKQNYFCKDCHRQFVHRLQLTYKGCQSYIDGKIRLMLARGCSIADIVILEQVSKGKVLSVLANNNHQIKPRQKHYNTLEIDEFWTYVGNKKNKVWLIYAYDRHTGEIVAYVWGRRNLATAKQLRSKLMSLGISFNKIACDDWDGFLVAFKHSIKQVGKRLTVGIEGNNTRLRTFARRAFRKNVLFL
;
A
#
# COMPACT_ATOMS: atom_id res chain seq x y z
N MET A 1 -32.99 26.30 -18.09
CA MET A 1 -32.71 26.74 -16.69
C MET A 1 -31.25 27.18 -16.59
N LYS A 2 -30.96 28.46 -16.33
CA LYS A 2 -29.58 28.91 -16.06
C LYS A 2 -29.31 28.68 -14.58
N THR A 3 -28.56 27.67 -14.24
CA THR A 3 -28.12 27.42 -12.86
C THR A 3 -27.10 28.50 -12.48
N GLN A 4 -27.42 29.39 -11.58
CA GLN A 4 -26.49 30.36 -11.02
C GLN A 4 -25.58 29.65 -10.02
N ILE A 5 -24.30 29.46 -10.37
CA ILE A 5 -23.30 28.85 -9.47
C ILE A 5 -22.70 29.97 -8.64
N THR A 6 -22.98 29.99 -7.34
CA THR A 6 -22.31 30.89 -6.40
C THR A 6 -20.89 30.39 -6.14
N ILE A 7 -19.90 31.21 -6.48
CA ILE A 7 -18.50 30.89 -6.27
C ILE A 7 -18.08 31.32 -4.87
N THR A 8 -17.54 30.40 -4.07
CA THR A 8 -17.05 30.68 -2.72
C THR A 8 -15.54 30.46 -2.64
N CYS A 9 -14.88 31.11 -1.72
CA CYS A 9 -13.47 30.94 -1.44
C CYS A 9 -13.18 29.48 -0.99
N SER A 10 -12.20 28.83 -1.58
CA SER A 10 -11.82 27.44 -1.22
C SER A 10 -11.17 27.31 0.16
N SER A 11 -10.77 28.42 0.79
CA SER A 11 -10.05 28.44 2.08
C SER A 11 -10.92 28.87 3.25
N CYS A 12 -11.73 29.94 3.10
CA CYS A 12 -12.55 30.49 4.18
C CYS A 12 -14.05 30.45 3.87
N LEU A 13 -14.47 29.91 2.76
CA LEU A 13 -15.85 29.80 2.29
C LEU A 13 -16.57 31.12 2.03
N SER A 14 -15.86 32.24 2.12
CA SER A 14 -16.43 33.58 1.86
C SER A 14 -16.93 33.69 0.42
N VAL A 15 -18.01 34.44 0.25
CA VAL A 15 -18.57 34.87 -1.05
C VAL A 15 -17.99 36.21 -1.52
N SER A 16 -17.24 36.91 -0.67
CA SER A 16 -16.60 38.19 -0.97
C SER A 16 -15.35 37.99 -1.84
N ILE A 17 -15.58 37.72 -3.11
CA ILE A 17 -14.52 37.40 -4.08
C ILE A 17 -14.54 38.38 -5.25
N LYS A 18 -13.39 38.54 -5.89
CA LYS A 18 -13.26 39.25 -7.18
C LYS A 18 -12.53 38.42 -8.21
N LYS A 19 -12.83 38.60 -9.48
CA LYS A 19 -12.04 38.07 -10.57
C LYS A 19 -10.65 38.69 -10.57
N ASN A 20 -9.61 37.87 -10.72
CA ASN A 20 -8.21 38.29 -10.66
C ASN A 20 -7.41 37.73 -11.83
N GLY A 21 -7.85 38.12 -13.03
CA GLY A 21 -7.21 37.70 -14.29
C GLY A 21 -7.44 36.25 -14.67
N ILE A 22 -6.88 35.87 -15.80
CA ILE A 22 -6.91 34.52 -16.37
C ILE A 22 -5.50 33.94 -16.26
N LYS A 23 -5.38 32.71 -15.75
CA LYS A 23 -4.10 32.00 -15.67
C LYS A 23 -3.61 31.64 -17.09
N SER A 24 -2.32 31.43 -17.27
CA SER A 24 -1.70 31.05 -18.56
C SER A 24 -2.34 29.81 -19.20
N TYR A 25 -2.95 28.93 -18.43
CA TYR A 25 -3.71 27.75 -18.87
C TYR A 25 -5.22 28.00 -19.08
N GLY A 26 -5.61 29.27 -19.28
CA GLY A 26 -6.97 29.68 -19.69
C GLY A 26 -8.04 29.69 -18.60
N LYS A 27 -7.71 29.50 -17.32
CA LYS A 27 -8.70 29.45 -16.23
C LYS A 27 -8.83 30.77 -15.50
N GLN A 28 -10.09 31.11 -15.11
CA GLN A 28 -10.37 32.29 -14.30
C GLN A 28 -9.77 32.15 -12.91
N ASN A 29 -8.89 33.06 -12.53
CA ASN A 29 -8.37 33.20 -11.18
C ASN A 29 -9.29 34.13 -10.38
N TYR A 30 -9.46 33.83 -9.12
CA TYR A 30 -10.26 34.62 -8.16
C TYR A 30 -9.38 35.06 -7.00
N PHE A 31 -9.73 36.17 -6.39
CA PHE A 31 -9.12 36.69 -5.17
C PHE A 31 -10.19 36.85 -4.10
N CYS A 32 -9.98 36.27 -2.94
CA CYS A 32 -10.84 36.42 -1.78
C CYS A 32 -10.48 37.74 -1.04
N LYS A 33 -11.46 38.57 -0.81
CA LYS A 33 -11.25 39.85 -0.10
C LYS A 33 -11.04 39.65 1.39
N ASP A 34 -11.57 38.56 1.98
CA ASP A 34 -11.53 38.32 3.43
C ASP A 34 -10.23 37.61 3.85
N CYS A 35 -9.81 36.59 3.18
CA CYS A 35 -8.58 35.87 3.55
C CYS A 35 -7.37 36.15 2.63
N HIS A 36 -7.53 37.05 1.66
CA HIS A 36 -6.52 37.51 0.68
C HIS A 36 -5.88 36.43 -0.17
N ARG A 37 -6.47 35.22 -0.23
CA ARG A 37 -5.96 34.12 -1.05
C ARG A 37 -6.49 34.19 -2.47
N GLN A 38 -5.63 33.73 -3.40
CA GLN A 38 -6.01 33.50 -4.79
C GLN A 38 -6.37 32.04 -4.99
N PHE A 39 -7.38 31.78 -5.82
CA PHE A 39 -7.82 30.42 -6.12
C PHE A 39 -8.48 30.33 -7.50
N VAL A 40 -8.56 29.12 -8.03
CA VAL A 40 -9.35 28.78 -9.23
C VAL A 40 -10.55 27.96 -8.76
N HIS A 41 -11.72 28.24 -9.30
CA HIS A 41 -12.94 27.54 -8.89
C HIS A 41 -12.82 26.03 -9.13
N ARG A 42 -13.29 25.21 -8.17
CA ARG A 42 -13.15 23.74 -8.20
C ARG A 42 -13.68 23.10 -9.48
N LEU A 43 -14.80 23.59 -10.04
CA LEU A 43 -15.37 23.08 -11.28
C LEU A 43 -14.45 23.30 -12.51
N GLN A 44 -13.48 24.21 -12.39
CA GLN A 44 -12.48 24.46 -13.41
C GLN A 44 -11.19 23.64 -13.23
N LEU A 45 -11.05 22.89 -12.14
CA LEU A 45 -9.92 22.00 -11.93
C LEU A 45 -10.10 20.75 -12.79
N THR A 46 -9.45 20.74 -13.94
CA THR A 46 -9.47 19.57 -14.86
C THR A 46 -8.54 18.47 -14.40
N TYR A 47 -7.42 18.81 -13.72
CA TYR A 47 -6.47 17.82 -13.27
C TYR A 47 -6.86 17.26 -11.88
N LYS A 48 -7.34 16.03 -11.89
CA LYS A 48 -7.83 15.33 -10.69
C LYS A 48 -6.72 15.05 -9.65
N GLY A 49 -5.46 15.00 -10.07
CA GLY A 49 -4.33 14.71 -9.18
C GLY A 49 -4.12 15.69 -8.03
N CYS A 50 -4.72 16.90 -8.10
CA CYS A 50 -4.69 17.88 -7.01
C CYS A 50 -5.82 17.70 -5.98
N GLN A 51 -6.76 16.79 -6.20
CA GLN A 51 -7.90 16.58 -5.29
C GLN A 51 -7.47 15.71 -4.10
N SER A 52 -7.88 16.11 -2.89
CA SER A 52 -7.43 15.47 -1.65
C SER A 52 -7.75 13.97 -1.52
N TYR A 53 -8.84 13.52 -2.14
CA TYR A 53 -9.27 12.12 -2.09
C TYR A 53 -8.52 11.20 -3.07
N ILE A 54 -7.85 11.77 -4.07
CA ILE A 54 -7.28 10.98 -5.18
C ILE A 54 -6.17 10.01 -4.70
N ASP A 55 -5.40 10.41 -3.70
CA ASP A 55 -4.32 9.59 -3.15
C ASP A 55 -4.87 8.32 -2.49
N GLY A 56 -5.97 8.43 -1.75
CA GLY A 56 -6.66 7.28 -1.17
C GLY A 56 -7.21 6.34 -2.24
N LYS A 57 -7.81 6.91 -3.29
CA LYS A 57 -8.36 6.15 -4.41
C LYS A 57 -7.27 5.41 -5.19
N ILE A 58 -6.15 6.07 -5.48
CA ILE A 58 -4.98 5.45 -6.11
C ILE A 58 -4.47 4.27 -5.28
N ARG A 59 -4.32 4.43 -3.96
CA ARG A 59 -3.89 3.34 -3.06
C ARG A 59 -4.84 2.15 -3.10
N LEU A 60 -6.14 2.40 -3.06
CA LEU A 60 -7.16 1.35 -3.14
C LEU A 60 -7.07 0.59 -4.46
N MET A 61 -6.94 1.29 -5.59
CA MET A 61 -6.80 0.68 -6.91
C MET A 61 -5.53 -0.16 -7.02
N LEU A 62 -4.40 0.33 -6.50
CA LEU A 62 -3.14 -0.43 -6.42
C LEU A 62 -3.29 -1.69 -5.57
N ALA A 63 -3.97 -1.60 -4.42
CA ALA A 63 -4.25 -2.74 -3.55
C ALA A 63 -5.19 -3.77 -4.20
N ARG A 64 -5.99 -3.35 -5.19
CA ARG A 64 -6.86 -4.24 -5.99
C ARG A 64 -6.19 -4.76 -7.26
N GLY A 65 -4.90 -4.49 -7.46
CA GLY A 65 -4.12 -5.01 -8.57
C GLY A 65 -4.21 -4.21 -9.86
N CYS A 66 -4.78 -3.00 -9.84
CA CYS A 66 -4.74 -2.12 -11.01
C CYS A 66 -3.28 -1.77 -11.35
N SER A 67 -2.95 -1.79 -12.63
CA SER A 67 -1.63 -1.33 -13.07
C SER A 67 -1.53 0.20 -12.98
N ILE A 68 -0.29 0.72 -12.99
CA ILE A 68 -0.10 2.18 -13.06
C ILE A 68 -0.73 2.77 -14.31
N ALA A 69 -0.65 2.07 -15.44
CA ALA A 69 -1.23 2.52 -16.69
C ALA A 69 -2.77 2.60 -16.61
N ASP A 70 -3.40 1.58 -16.02
CA ASP A 70 -4.84 1.58 -15.81
C ASP A 70 -5.28 2.75 -14.93
N ILE A 71 -4.55 3.00 -13.84
CA ILE A 71 -4.87 4.12 -12.92
C ILE A 71 -4.72 5.47 -13.61
N VAL A 72 -3.68 5.64 -14.42
CA VAL A 72 -3.47 6.87 -15.22
C VAL A 72 -4.67 7.13 -16.15
N ILE A 73 -5.14 6.09 -16.83
CA ILE A 73 -6.27 6.17 -17.76
C ILE A 73 -7.59 6.40 -17.01
N LEU A 74 -7.89 5.57 -16.02
CA LEU A 74 -9.16 5.59 -15.29
C LEU A 74 -9.35 6.88 -14.49
N GLU A 75 -8.30 7.33 -13.80
CA GLU A 75 -8.37 8.51 -12.94
C GLU A 75 -7.92 9.80 -13.64
N GLN A 76 -7.42 9.72 -14.87
CA GLN A 76 -6.91 10.86 -15.62
C GLN A 76 -5.86 11.66 -14.83
N VAL A 77 -4.96 10.94 -14.16
CA VAL A 77 -3.82 11.50 -13.41
C VAL A 77 -2.51 11.20 -14.12
N SER A 78 -1.46 11.95 -13.80
CA SER A 78 -0.14 11.67 -14.37
C SER A 78 0.48 10.40 -13.76
N LYS A 79 1.33 9.72 -14.52
CA LYS A 79 2.16 8.60 -14.03
C LYS A 79 2.98 9.02 -12.81
N GLY A 80 3.53 10.24 -12.81
CA GLY A 80 4.27 10.80 -11.69
C GLY A 80 3.44 10.89 -10.42
N LYS A 81 2.14 11.24 -10.53
CA LYS A 81 1.23 11.27 -9.37
C LYS A 81 1.04 9.88 -8.76
N VAL A 82 0.83 8.85 -9.58
CA VAL A 82 0.69 7.47 -9.08
C VAL A 82 1.97 7.00 -8.42
N LEU A 83 3.13 7.30 -9.02
CA LEU A 83 4.44 6.96 -8.45
C LEU A 83 4.71 7.71 -7.13
N SER A 84 4.35 8.98 -7.03
CA SER A 84 4.51 9.74 -5.78
C SER A 84 3.65 9.18 -4.65
N VAL A 85 2.43 8.72 -4.94
CA VAL A 85 1.58 8.05 -3.95
C VAL A 85 2.19 6.74 -3.47
N LEU A 86 2.87 6.00 -4.35
CA LEU A 86 3.60 4.78 -3.97
C LEU A 86 4.83 5.10 -3.12
N ALA A 87 5.62 6.11 -3.49
CA ALA A 87 6.85 6.48 -2.80
C ALA A 87 6.59 7.07 -1.40
N ASN A 88 5.53 7.87 -1.27
CA ASN A 88 5.17 8.55 -0.02
C ASN A 88 4.29 7.68 0.91
N ASN A 89 4.29 6.37 0.71
CA ASN A 89 3.45 5.48 1.46
C ASN A 89 4.17 4.97 2.72
N ASN A 90 3.98 5.66 3.84
CA ASN A 90 4.52 5.30 5.16
C ASN A 90 3.61 4.32 5.94
N HIS A 91 2.90 3.43 5.24
CA HIS A 91 2.06 2.45 5.92
C HIS A 91 2.90 1.46 6.70
N GLN A 92 2.75 1.50 8.01
CA GLN A 92 3.25 0.48 8.92
C GLN A 92 2.13 -0.52 9.21
N ILE A 93 2.46 -1.80 9.23
CA ILE A 93 1.55 -2.81 9.73
C ILE A 93 1.35 -2.57 11.21
N LYS A 94 0.09 -2.45 11.62
CA LYS A 94 -0.33 -2.38 13.02
C LYS A 94 -1.11 -3.64 13.33
N PRO A 95 -0.49 -4.64 14.00
CA PRO A 95 -1.19 -5.85 14.38
C PRO A 95 -2.42 -5.54 15.25
N ARG A 96 -3.52 -6.23 14.98
CA ARG A 96 -4.79 -6.04 15.72
C ARG A 96 -4.72 -6.56 17.14
N GLN A 97 -3.86 -7.55 17.37
CA GLN A 97 -3.69 -8.22 18.65
C GLN A 97 -2.23 -8.20 19.06
N LYS A 98 -1.97 -8.43 20.34
CA LYS A 98 -0.61 -8.58 20.89
C LYS A 98 -0.25 -10.02 21.16
N HIS A 99 -1.25 -10.92 21.21
CA HIS A 99 -1.05 -12.34 21.42
C HIS A 99 -1.77 -13.15 20.35
N TYR A 100 -1.06 -14.12 19.77
CA TYR A 100 -1.55 -15.03 18.74
C TYR A 100 -1.36 -16.48 19.17
N ASN A 101 -2.33 -17.35 18.89
CA ASN A 101 -2.18 -18.76 19.23
C ASN A 101 -1.14 -19.42 18.30
N THR A 102 -1.28 -19.23 17.00
CA THR A 102 -0.35 -19.80 16.02
C THR A 102 -0.06 -18.76 14.93
N LEU A 103 1.20 -18.50 14.68
CA LEU A 103 1.65 -17.71 13.53
C LEU A 103 2.19 -18.63 12.44
N GLU A 104 1.66 -18.50 11.23
CA GLU A 104 2.23 -19.15 10.05
C GLU A 104 3.36 -18.27 9.51
N ILE A 105 4.52 -18.86 9.21
CA ILE A 105 5.68 -18.16 8.68
C ILE A 105 6.07 -18.81 7.36
N ASP A 106 6.22 -17.99 6.33
CA ASP A 106 6.62 -18.43 5.00
C ASP A 106 7.37 -17.31 4.29
N GLU A 107 7.97 -17.64 3.17
CA GLU A 107 8.62 -16.68 2.31
C GLU A 107 8.17 -16.81 0.86
N PHE A 108 8.26 -15.72 0.14
CA PHE A 108 8.23 -15.71 -1.30
C PHE A 108 9.19 -14.68 -1.88
N TRP A 109 9.60 -14.88 -3.09
CA TRP A 109 10.55 -13.99 -3.74
C TRP A 109 9.95 -13.19 -4.88
N THR A 110 10.51 -12.02 -5.07
CA THR A 110 10.37 -11.18 -6.24
C THR A 110 11.75 -10.75 -6.73
N TYR A 111 11.84 -9.82 -7.67
CA TYR A 111 13.10 -9.30 -8.14
C TYR A 111 13.02 -7.82 -8.51
N VAL A 112 14.15 -7.12 -8.45
CA VAL A 112 14.27 -5.72 -8.83
C VAL A 112 15.09 -5.63 -10.12
N GLY A 113 14.47 -5.09 -11.18
CA GLY A 113 15.11 -4.95 -12.48
C GLY A 113 15.28 -6.29 -13.21
N ASN A 114 16.18 -7.14 -12.73
CA ASN A 114 16.52 -8.43 -13.34
C ASN A 114 16.20 -9.59 -12.38
N LYS A 115 15.83 -10.77 -12.92
CA LYS A 115 15.55 -12.00 -12.14
C LYS A 115 16.75 -12.49 -11.30
N LYS A 116 17.96 -12.08 -11.64
CA LYS A 116 19.17 -12.34 -10.84
C LYS A 116 19.14 -11.60 -9.50
N ASN A 117 18.50 -10.44 -9.45
CA ASN A 117 18.37 -9.60 -8.25
C ASN A 117 17.14 -10.00 -7.43
N LYS A 118 17.14 -11.21 -6.88
CA LYS A 118 16.06 -11.74 -6.05
C LYS A 118 15.97 -10.99 -4.72
N VAL A 119 14.77 -10.61 -4.32
CA VAL A 119 14.42 -10.07 -3.02
C VAL A 119 13.35 -10.94 -2.42
N TRP A 120 13.53 -11.37 -1.19
CA TRP A 120 12.61 -12.24 -0.48
C TRP A 120 11.79 -11.44 0.51
N LEU A 121 10.49 -11.67 0.52
CA LEU A 121 9.59 -11.28 1.59
C LEU A 121 9.45 -12.46 2.53
N ILE A 122 9.82 -12.27 3.80
CA ILE A 122 9.60 -13.23 4.87
C ILE A 122 8.59 -12.59 5.82
N TYR A 123 7.50 -13.28 6.14
CA TYR A 123 6.45 -12.68 6.95
C TYR A 123 5.73 -13.67 7.84
N ALA A 124 5.13 -13.14 8.90
CA ALA A 124 4.27 -13.87 9.82
C ALA A 124 2.80 -13.54 9.55
N TYR A 125 1.99 -14.55 9.46
CA TYR A 125 0.58 -14.47 9.12
C TYR A 125 -0.28 -15.18 10.18
N ASP A 126 -1.37 -14.56 10.57
CA ASP A 126 -2.39 -15.20 11.40
C ASP A 126 -3.58 -15.63 10.53
N ARG A 127 -3.79 -16.95 10.47
CA ARG A 127 -4.91 -17.56 9.72
C ARG A 127 -6.26 -17.14 10.27
N HIS A 128 -6.37 -16.97 11.58
CA HIS A 128 -7.67 -16.71 12.23
C HIS A 128 -8.19 -15.32 11.88
N THR A 129 -7.34 -14.30 11.95
CA THR A 129 -7.71 -12.91 11.61
C THR A 129 -7.49 -12.58 10.14
N GLY A 130 -6.73 -13.40 9.41
CA GLY A 130 -6.38 -13.16 8.03
C GLY A 130 -5.38 -12.01 7.85
N GLU A 131 -4.59 -11.68 8.86
CA GLU A 131 -3.69 -10.54 8.83
C GLU A 131 -2.21 -10.92 8.73
N ILE A 132 -1.44 -10.06 8.07
CA ILE A 132 0.01 -10.08 8.12
C ILE A 132 0.45 -9.33 9.38
N VAL A 133 1.01 -10.05 10.35
CA VAL A 133 1.39 -9.53 11.67
C VAL A 133 2.72 -8.78 11.61
N ALA A 134 3.68 -9.31 10.87
CA ALA A 134 4.98 -8.68 10.63
C ALA A 134 5.60 -9.18 9.32
N TYR A 135 6.47 -8.39 8.74
CA TYR A 135 7.24 -8.77 7.55
C TYR A 135 8.61 -8.12 7.51
N VAL A 136 9.51 -8.74 6.78
CA VAL A 136 10.84 -8.21 6.46
C VAL A 136 11.19 -8.51 5.01
N TRP A 137 11.96 -7.62 4.40
CA TRP A 137 12.54 -7.81 3.08
C TRP A 137 14.03 -8.12 3.20
N GLY A 138 14.53 -9.05 2.42
CA GLY A 138 15.96 -9.37 2.44
C GLY A 138 16.35 -10.51 1.53
N ARG A 139 17.42 -11.20 1.88
CA ARG A 139 17.86 -12.45 1.24
C ARG A 139 17.22 -13.64 1.97
N ARG A 140 17.10 -14.80 1.31
CA ARG A 140 16.69 -16.06 1.96
C ARG A 140 17.85 -16.61 2.79
N ASN A 141 18.03 -16.05 3.98
CA ASN A 141 19.10 -16.47 4.90
C ASN A 141 18.66 -16.30 6.37
N LEU A 142 19.42 -16.91 7.27
CA LEU A 142 19.17 -16.88 8.70
C LEU A 142 19.09 -15.46 9.27
N ALA A 143 19.89 -14.52 8.76
CA ALA A 143 19.87 -13.13 9.24
C ALA A 143 18.51 -12.49 9.01
N THR A 144 17.91 -12.66 7.82
CA THR A 144 16.57 -12.13 7.53
C THR A 144 15.48 -12.84 8.36
N ALA A 145 15.59 -14.14 8.59
CA ALA A 145 14.66 -14.85 9.48
C ALA A 145 14.75 -14.34 10.93
N LYS A 146 15.96 -14.08 11.44
CA LYS A 146 16.17 -13.44 12.75
C LYS A 146 15.61 -12.02 12.81
N GLN A 147 15.70 -11.24 11.72
CA GLN A 147 15.09 -9.91 11.65
C GLN A 147 13.55 -9.97 11.80
N LEU A 148 12.88 -10.97 11.19
CA LEU A 148 11.45 -11.15 11.41
C LEU A 148 11.12 -11.40 12.87
N ARG A 149 11.87 -12.28 13.54
CA ARG A 149 11.70 -12.53 14.99
C ARG A 149 11.89 -11.26 15.81
N SER A 150 12.99 -10.53 15.57
CA SER A 150 13.24 -9.26 16.28
C SER A 150 12.14 -8.24 16.03
N LYS A 151 11.59 -8.19 14.80
CA LYS A 151 10.45 -7.33 14.46
C LYS A 151 9.19 -7.69 15.25
N LEU A 152 8.86 -8.98 15.37
CA LEU A 152 7.74 -9.44 16.21
C LEU A 152 7.94 -9.00 17.67
N MET A 153 9.14 -9.18 18.21
CA MET A 153 9.47 -8.76 19.58
C MET A 153 9.35 -7.24 19.75
N SER A 154 9.88 -6.44 18.82
CA SER A 154 9.80 -4.98 18.88
C SER A 154 8.37 -4.44 18.80
N LEU A 155 7.47 -5.18 18.16
CA LEU A 155 6.04 -4.87 18.12
C LEU A 155 5.29 -5.33 19.39
N GLY A 156 5.97 -5.98 20.31
CA GLY A 156 5.38 -6.57 21.52
C GLY A 156 4.45 -7.74 21.21
N ILE A 157 4.73 -8.50 20.15
CA ILE A 157 3.92 -9.64 19.73
C ILE A 157 4.41 -10.90 20.44
N SER A 158 3.48 -11.61 21.10
CA SER A 158 3.66 -12.94 21.66
C SER A 158 2.83 -13.97 20.91
N PHE A 159 3.27 -15.21 20.92
CA PHE A 159 2.58 -16.33 20.28
C PHE A 159 2.91 -17.65 20.97
N ASN A 160 1.99 -18.62 20.93
CA ASN A 160 2.19 -19.92 21.53
C ASN A 160 2.99 -20.84 20.59
N LYS A 161 2.69 -20.82 19.30
CA LYS A 161 3.26 -21.73 18.31
C LYS A 161 3.59 -20.99 17.03
N ILE A 162 4.55 -21.53 16.27
CA ILE A 162 4.76 -21.18 14.86
C ILE A 162 4.52 -22.38 13.97
N ALA A 163 3.91 -22.16 12.83
CA ALA A 163 3.81 -23.10 11.72
C ALA A 163 4.69 -22.61 10.56
N CYS A 164 5.59 -23.44 10.10
CA CYS A 164 6.51 -23.10 9.03
C CYS A 164 6.87 -24.34 8.18
N ASP A 165 7.51 -24.13 7.05
CA ASP A 165 8.16 -25.21 6.31
C ASP A 165 9.44 -25.70 7.03
N ASP A 166 10.09 -26.70 6.48
CA ASP A 166 11.31 -27.32 7.01
C ASP A 166 12.58 -26.55 6.59
N TRP A 167 12.51 -25.23 6.45
CA TRP A 167 13.69 -24.44 6.15
C TRP A 167 14.49 -24.13 7.43
N ASP A 168 15.76 -24.55 7.46
CA ASP A 168 16.68 -24.34 8.59
C ASP A 168 16.71 -22.91 9.12
N GLY A 169 16.55 -21.93 8.21
CA GLY A 169 16.51 -20.53 8.60
C GLY A 169 15.40 -20.22 9.60
N PHE A 170 14.21 -20.81 9.45
CA PHE A 170 13.12 -20.67 10.41
C PHE A 170 13.37 -21.50 11.67
N LEU A 171 13.84 -22.75 11.50
CA LEU A 171 14.08 -23.65 12.63
C LEU A 171 15.09 -23.05 13.61
N VAL A 172 16.15 -22.43 13.11
CA VAL A 172 17.19 -21.80 13.94
C VAL A 172 16.74 -20.43 14.47
N ALA A 173 16.09 -19.59 13.65
CA ALA A 173 15.64 -18.26 14.09
C ALA A 173 14.64 -18.34 15.24
N PHE A 174 13.76 -19.34 15.23
CA PHE A 174 12.71 -19.58 16.23
C PHE A 174 12.98 -20.78 17.13
N LYS A 175 14.25 -21.11 17.41
CA LYS A 175 14.64 -22.31 18.17
C LYS A 175 13.96 -22.49 19.53
N HIS A 176 13.57 -21.40 20.19
CA HIS A 176 12.91 -21.42 21.51
C HIS A 176 11.39 -21.42 21.44
N SER A 177 10.80 -21.46 20.25
CA SER A 177 9.36 -21.49 20.05
C SER A 177 8.88 -22.92 19.80
N ILE A 178 7.63 -23.22 20.18
CA ILE A 178 6.98 -24.47 19.79
C ILE A 178 6.73 -24.41 18.28
N LYS A 179 7.34 -25.34 17.55
CA LYS A 179 7.26 -25.40 16.09
C LYS A 179 6.34 -26.52 15.63
N GLN A 180 5.52 -26.21 14.66
CA GLN A 180 4.75 -27.18 13.91
C GLN A 180 5.26 -27.11 12.46
N VAL A 181 5.98 -28.16 12.05
CA VAL A 181 6.59 -28.24 10.72
C VAL A 181 5.71 -29.08 9.80
N GLY A 182 5.37 -28.55 8.64
CA GLY A 182 4.65 -29.29 7.62
C GLY A 182 3.68 -28.47 6.79
N LYS A 183 3.57 -28.77 5.51
CA LYS A 183 2.74 -28.06 4.52
C LYS A 183 1.26 -27.94 4.91
N ARG A 184 0.69 -28.91 5.61
CA ARG A 184 -0.72 -28.84 6.07
C ARG A 184 -0.96 -27.75 7.07
N LEU A 185 0.09 -27.23 7.69
CA LEU A 185 0.03 -26.24 8.75
C LEU A 185 0.22 -24.81 8.22
N THR A 186 0.65 -24.66 6.96
CA THR A 186 0.93 -23.38 6.28
C THR A 186 -0.09 -23.06 5.18
N VAL A 187 -1.24 -23.73 5.15
CA VAL A 187 -2.26 -23.53 4.11
C VAL A 187 -2.80 -22.11 4.08
N GLY A 188 -2.93 -21.46 5.23
CA GLY A 188 -3.44 -20.07 5.32
C GLY A 188 -2.48 -19.09 4.65
N ILE A 189 -1.19 -19.18 4.98
CA ILE A 189 -0.17 -18.31 4.41
C ILE A 189 0.08 -18.61 2.92
N GLU A 190 -0.03 -19.86 2.47
CA GLU A 190 0.03 -20.22 1.04
C GLU A 190 -1.13 -19.60 0.25
N GLY A 191 -2.36 -19.63 0.82
CA GLY A 191 -3.52 -18.93 0.27
C GLY A 191 -3.28 -17.42 0.19
N ASN A 192 -2.68 -16.83 1.23
CA ASN A 192 -2.31 -15.42 1.22
C ASN A 192 -1.20 -15.11 0.21
N ASN A 193 -0.23 -15.98 0.02
CA ASN A 193 0.80 -15.88 -1.03
C ASN A 193 0.15 -15.80 -2.43
N THR A 194 -0.87 -16.62 -2.67
CA THR A 194 -1.63 -16.58 -3.92
C THR A 194 -2.35 -15.24 -4.09
N ARG A 195 -3.01 -14.72 -3.05
CA ARG A 195 -3.64 -13.39 -3.06
C ARG A 195 -2.62 -12.29 -3.33
N LEU A 196 -1.47 -12.30 -2.66
CA LEU A 196 -0.41 -11.32 -2.89
C LEU A 196 0.09 -11.35 -4.33
N ARG A 197 0.27 -12.54 -4.93
CA ARG A 197 0.66 -12.69 -6.34
C ARG A 197 -0.40 -12.14 -7.29
N THR A 198 -1.67 -12.28 -6.97
CA THR A 198 -2.78 -11.77 -7.78
C THR A 198 -2.88 -10.25 -7.72
N PHE A 199 -2.82 -9.66 -6.53
CA PHE A 199 -3.05 -8.22 -6.34
C PHE A 199 -1.77 -7.39 -6.45
N ALA A 200 -0.61 -7.92 -6.06
CA ALA A 200 0.66 -7.23 -6.17
C ALA A 200 1.37 -7.56 -7.50
N ARG A 201 0.67 -7.45 -8.63
CA ARG A 201 1.17 -7.82 -9.98
C ARG A 201 2.56 -7.28 -10.30
N ARG A 202 2.89 -6.08 -9.83
CA ARG A 202 4.21 -5.48 -10.03
C ARG A 202 5.33 -6.22 -9.31
N ALA A 203 5.04 -6.77 -8.14
CA ALA A 203 6.02 -7.55 -7.38
C ALA A 203 6.31 -8.90 -8.06
N PHE A 204 5.36 -9.45 -8.82
CA PHE A 204 5.49 -10.82 -9.34
C PHE A 204 5.63 -10.94 -10.85
N ARG A 205 5.41 -9.85 -11.62
CA ARG A 205 5.59 -9.77 -13.08
C ARG A 205 5.19 -11.03 -13.88
N LYS A 206 4.31 -11.85 -13.39
CA LYS A 206 3.66 -12.86 -14.21
C LYS A 206 2.44 -12.22 -14.84
N ASN A 207 2.45 -12.12 -16.17
CA ASN A 207 1.22 -11.99 -16.93
C ASN A 207 0.41 -13.24 -16.61
N VAL A 208 -0.60 -13.11 -15.80
CA VAL A 208 -1.69 -14.07 -15.79
C VAL A 208 -2.41 -13.78 -17.09
N LEU A 209 -2.03 -14.48 -18.16
CA LEU A 209 -2.84 -14.56 -19.35
C LEU A 209 -4.11 -15.26 -18.92
N PHE A 210 -5.18 -14.50 -18.89
CA PHE A 210 -6.51 -15.05 -18.89
C PHE A 210 -6.75 -15.58 -20.30
N LEU A 211 -6.91 -16.86 -20.39
CA LEU A 211 -7.65 -17.49 -21.48
C LEU A 211 -9.12 -17.13 -21.32
#